data_4c819cd45c6cc6189671c9e4093715e2
#
_entry.id   4c819cd45c6cc6189671c9e4093715e2
#
_cell.length_a   1.000
_cell.length_b   1.000
_cell.length_c   1.000
_cell.angle_alpha   90.00
_cell.angle_beta   90.00
_cell.angle_gamma   90.00
#
_symmetry.space_group_name_H-M   'P 1'
#
loop_
_entity.id
_entity.type
_entity.pdbx_description
1 polymer ?
#
loop_
_entity_poly.entity_id
_entity_poly.type
_entity_poly.pdbx_seq_one_letter_code
_entity_poly.pdbx_strand_id
1 'polypeptide(L)'
;MEQQNMPTIQEVFSWMRKLYDESYSGLTKTEKEEQHMYGTMVTTPSDKKFIVRMLDETSQVRDTQKLARRVKDLIDQYGIPHFLNKTDHALFWMYQKFAYLPLFNWVAVPIIKWRLRRDTSRVIINAARPNLTNHLATRFKEDIGQNVNLLGEVVLGNGEADKRYYSYLEALKEPDINYISVKISGIYAQTHALNYKECFPELIRRMSELYQAAIDNPYTTPEGVTRPKFINLDMEEYKDAHLTMKLFKEVLSLPQFKNYEAGIVVQAYLPDAWGFQSELLEFAHKRVAEGGSPIKMRIVKGCNLDMENIVSDLRGWPNPVRSNKTEVDANYLHIIERGLKPENAKVLHIGMASHNLFTISYAYLLTEMYHTPKDCFCFEMLEGMANHVWRAQKKLGNHVILYTPVYWRKNRTSCNRSISKRFRKHYASIRG
;
A
#
# COMPACT_ATOMS: atom_id res chain seq x y z
N MET A 1 -23.83 31.44 -5.10
CA MET A 1 -22.99 30.23 -5.30
C MET A 1 -23.71 29.39 -6.32
N GLU A 2 -23.21 29.32 -7.54
CA GLU A 2 -23.70 28.36 -8.54
C GLU A 2 -23.63 26.96 -7.94
N GLN A 3 -24.74 26.23 -8.01
CA GLN A 3 -24.73 24.80 -7.73
C GLN A 3 -23.77 24.14 -8.76
N GLN A 4 -22.53 23.92 -8.37
CA GLN A 4 -21.60 23.13 -9.19
C GLN A 4 -22.23 21.74 -9.32
N ASN A 5 -22.64 21.38 -10.52
CA ASN A 5 -23.21 20.08 -10.81
C ASN A 5 -22.11 19.02 -10.65
N MET A 6 -22.33 18.05 -9.76
CA MET A 6 -21.43 16.93 -9.58
C MET A 6 -21.16 16.22 -10.89
N PRO A 7 -19.95 15.64 -11.09
CA PRO A 7 -19.65 14.89 -12.30
C PRO A 7 -20.70 13.82 -12.59
N THR A 8 -21.25 13.85 -13.77
CA THR A 8 -22.23 12.85 -14.20
C THR A 8 -21.55 11.50 -14.43
N ILE A 9 -22.33 10.42 -14.33
CA ILE A 9 -21.84 9.08 -14.63
C ILE A 9 -21.25 8.98 -16.05
N GLN A 10 -21.83 9.69 -17.02
CA GLN A 10 -21.36 9.71 -18.41
C GLN A 10 -19.98 10.38 -18.55
N GLU A 11 -19.76 11.48 -17.85
CA GLU A 11 -18.46 12.15 -17.81
C GLU A 11 -17.41 11.26 -17.16
N VAL A 12 -17.75 10.57 -16.06
CA VAL A 12 -16.84 9.63 -15.39
C VAL A 12 -16.47 8.48 -16.32
N PHE A 13 -17.44 7.89 -17.04
CA PHE A 13 -17.15 6.82 -18.01
C PHE A 13 -16.34 7.31 -19.21
N SER A 14 -16.60 8.51 -19.69
CA SER A 14 -15.83 9.12 -20.78
C SER A 14 -14.36 9.30 -20.39
N TRP A 15 -14.12 9.83 -19.17
CA TRP A 15 -12.76 10.02 -18.65
C TRP A 15 -12.08 8.67 -18.35
N MET A 16 -12.82 7.73 -17.77
CA MET A 16 -12.33 6.36 -17.52
C MET A 16 -11.88 5.70 -18.82
N ARG A 17 -12.63 5.87 -19.92
CA ARG A 17 -12.25 5.34 -21.24
C ARG A 17 -10.96 5.98 -21.74
N LYS A 18 -10.84 7.30 -21.65
CA LYS A 18 -9.62 8.03 -22.00
C LYS A 18 -8.41 7.52 -21.20
N LEU A 19 -8.56 7.37 -19.89
CA LEU A 19 -7.51 6.85 -19.02
C LEU A 19 -7.16 5.39 -19.36
N TYR A 20 -8.16 4.56 -19.64
CA TYR A 20 -7.98 3.19 -20.08
C TYR A 20 -7.17 3.13 -21.38
N ASP A 21 -7.61 3.84 -22.42
CA ASP A 21 -6.96 3.84 -23.74
C ASP A 21 -5.51 4.33 -23.62
N GLU A 22 -5.25 5.41 -22.87
CA GLU A 22 -3.90 5.91 -22.60
C GLU A 22 -3.03 4.86 -21.86
N SER A 23 -3.60 4.22 -20.85
CA SER A 23 -2.87 3.22 -20.06
C SER A 23 -2.51 1.98 -20.89
N TYR A 24 -3.44 1.51 -21.71
CA TYR A 24 -3.24 0.30 -22.53
C TYR A 24 -2.38 0.55 -23.76
N SER A 25 -2.38 1.75 -24.32
CA SER A 25 -1.48 2.13 -25.43
C SER A 25 0.00 2.05 -25.03
N GLY A 26 0.29 2.33 -23.76
CA GLY A 26 1.65 2.32 -23.20
C GLY A 26 2.10 0.98 -22.58
N LEU A 27 1.35 -0.12 -22.76
CA LEU A 27 1.73 -1.44 -22.22
C LEU A 27 3.00 -2.00 -22.85
N THR A 28 3.96 -2.35 -22.01
CA THR A 28 5.12 -3.15 -22.44
C THR A 28 4.71 -4.60 -22.73
N LYS A 29 5.56 -5.36 -23.45
CA LYS A 29 5.32 -6.79 -23.72
C LYS A 29 5.10 -7.58 -22.42
N THR A 30 5.92 -7.32 -21.42
CA THR A 30 5.81 -7.98 -20.10
C THR A 30 4.49 -7.66 -19.41
N GLU A 31 4.04 -6.41 -19.44
CA GLU A 31 2.76 -6.02 -18.85
C GLU A 31 1.56 -6.61 -19.58
N LYS A 32 1.64 -6.78 -20.90
CA LYS A 32 0.61 -7.50 -21.68
C LYS A 32 0.51 -8.97 -21.22
N GLU A 33 1.65 -9.63 -21.01
CA GLU A 33 1.70 -11.01 -20.50
C GLU A 33 1.11 -11.07 -19.07
N GLU A 34 1.42 -10.10 -18.20
CA GLU A 34 0.87 -9.98 -16.85
C GLU A 34 -0.66 -9.75 -16.87
N GLN A 35 -1.16 -8.87 -17.72
CA GLN A 35 -2.60 -8.63 -17.88
C GLN A 35 -3.34 -9.89 -18.36
N HIS A 36 -2.76 -10.62 -19.31
CA HIS A 36 -3.31 -11.90 -19.74
C HIS A 36 -3.34 -12.93 -18.61
N MET A 37 -2.25 -13.04 -17.85
CA MET A 37 -2.16 -13.90 -16.68
C MET A 37 -3.25 -13.55 -15.64
N TYR A 38 -3.40 -12.28 -15.31
CA TYR A 38 -4.42 -11.82 -14.35
C TYR A 38 -5.85 -12.07 -14.86
N GLY A 39 -6.12 -11.81 -16.14
CA GLY A 39 -7.41 -12.10 -16.76
C GLY A 39 -7.78 -13.58 -16.64
N THR A 40 -6.84 -14.48 -16.96
CA THR A 40 -7.03 -15.93 -16.85
C THR A 40 -7.27 -16.38 -15.41
N MET A 41 -6.53 -15.81 -14.46
CA MET A 41 -6.72 -16.13 -13.04
C MET A 41 -8.08 -15.69 -12.48
N VAL A 42 -8.65 -14.60 -12.98
CA VAL A 42 -9.99 -14.14 -12.57
C VAL A 42 -11.07 -15.11 -13.05
N THR A 43 -10.90 -15.64 -14.26
CA THR A 43 -11.89 -16.56 -14.89
C THR A 43 -11.72 -18.00 -14.46
N THR A 44 -10.54 -18.41 -13.95
CA THR A 44 -10.21 -19.79 -13.60
C THR A 44 -9.92 -19.94 -12.10
N PRO A 45 -10.89 -20.37 -11.28
CA PRO A 45 -10.73 -20.49 -9.83
C PRO A 45 -9.59 -21.42 -9.37
N SER A 46 -9.29 -22.49 -10.14
CA SER A 46 -8.18 -23.42 -9.87
C SER A 46 -6.83 -22.71 -9.96
N ASP A 47 -6.62 -21.87 -10.99
CA ASP A 47 -5.38 -21.12 -11.20
C ASP A 47 -5.13 -20.15 -10.05
N LYS A 48 -6.17 -19.47 -9.60
CA LYS A 48 -6.11 -18.59 -8.43
C LYS A 48 -5.69 -19.35 -7.17
N LYS A 49 -6.34 -20.49 -6.90
CA LYS A 49 -6.02 -21.34 -5.74
C LYS A 49 -4.59 -21.85 -5.82
N PHE A 50 -4.16 -22.30 -7.00
CA PHE A 50 -2.80 -22.79 -7.24
C PHE A 50 -1.74 -21.72 -6.85
N ILE A 51 -1.85 -20.49 -7.37
CA ILE A 51 -0.87 -19.44 -7.08
C ILE A 51 -0.84 -19.06 -5.62
N VAL A 52 -2.00 -18.84 -4.99
CA VAL A 52 -2.07 -18.48 -3.58
C VAL A 52 -1.39 -19.56 -2.73
N ARG A 53 -1.70 -20.83 -2.98
CA ARG A 53 -1.08 -21.95 -2.27
C ARG A 53 0.40 -22.09 -2.60
N MET A 54 0.77 -21.93 -3.87
CA MET A 54 2.17 -21.96 -4.30
C MET A 54 3.02 -20.93 -3.55
N LEU A 55 2.54 -19.71 -3.42
CA LEU A 55 3.25 -18.66 -2.67
C LEU A 55 3.27 -18.94 -1.16
N ASP A 56 2.15 -19.33 -0.56
CA ASP A 56 2.06 -19.57 0.88
C ASP A 56 2.92 -20.76 1.32
N GLU A 57 2.87 -21.85 0.58
CA GLU A 57 3.39 -23.14 1.02
C GLU A 57 4.82 -23.40 0.55
N THR A 58 5.25 -22.80 -0.58
CA THR A 58 6.61 -23.02 -1.09
C THR A 58 7.62 -21.99 -0.63
N SER A 59 7.15 -20.80 -0.25
CA SER A 59 8.02 -19.68 0.10
C SER A 59 8.89 -19.92 1.34
N GLN A 60 8.45 -20.74 2.27
CA GLN A 60 9.14 -21.02 3.54
C GLN A 60 9.99 -22.29 3.49
N VAL A 61 9.82 -23.14 2.48
CA VAL A 61 10.51 -24.42 2.38
C VAL A 61 11.94 -24.24 1.89
N ARG A 62 12.91 -24.55 2.75
CA ARG A 62 14.35 -24.50 2.43
C ARG A 62 14.83 -25.77 1.76
N ASP A 63 14.30 -26.90 2.20
CA ASP A 63 14.66 -28.23 1.70
C ASP A 63 14.15 -28.41 0.25
N THR A 64 15.05 -28.79 -0.64
CA THR A 64 14.77 -28.94 -2.07
C THR A 64 13.78 -30.06 -2.35
N GLN A 65 13.89 -31.18 -1.65
CA GLN A 65 13.01 -32.33 -1.88
C GLN A 65 11.60 -32.09 -1.32
N LYS A 66 11.50 -31.46 -0.14
CA LYS A 66 10.21 -31.07 0.44
C LYS A 66 9.50 -30.05 -0.46
N LEU A 67 10.26 -29.08 -1.01
CA LEU A 67 9.70 -28.12 -1.95
C LEU A 67 9.23 -28.81 -3.22
N ALA A 68 10.02 -29.73 -3.77
CA ALA A 68 9.67 -30.50 -4.95
C ALA A 68 8.35 -31.25 -4.78
N ARG A 69 8.22 -32.00 -3.68
CA ARG A 69 6.98 -32.72 -3.36
C ARG A 69 5.79 -31.77 -3.27
N ARG A 70 5.96 -30.63 -2.58
CA ARG A 70 4.87 -29.67 -2.40
C ARG A 70 4.40 -29.04 -3.70
N VAL A 71 5.32 -28.66 -4.59
CA VAL A 71 4.97 -28.16 -5.94
C VAL A 71 4.23 -29.22 -6.74
N LYS A 72 4.68 -30.49 -6.66
CA LYS A 72 4.00 -31.62 -7.32
C LYS A 72 2.58 -31.81 -6.78
N ASP A 73 2.40 -31.82 -5.47
CA ASP A 73 1.10 -31.96 -4.82
C ASP A 73 0.12 -30.87 -5.28
N LEU A 74 0.60 -29.63 -5.42
CA LEU A 74 -0.19 -28.50 -5.91
C LEU A 74 -0.58 -28.67 -7.38
N ILE A 75 0.33 -29.17 -8.23
CA ILE A 75 0.04 -29.47 -9.63
C ILE A 75 -0.98 -30.60 -9.75
N ASP A 76 -0.85 -31.65 -8.95
CA ASP A 76 -1.77 -32.77 -8.95
C ASP A 76 -3.16 -32.38 -8.44
N GLN A 77 -3.24 -31.46 -7.47
CA GLN A 77 -4.49 -30.99 -6.89
C GLN A 77 -5.25 -29.99 -7.74
N TYR A 78 -4.55 -29.04 -8.39
CA TYR A 78 -5.17 -27.91 -9.08
C TYR A 78 -4.97 -27.95 -10.60
N GLY A 79 -4.15 -28.84 -11.11
CA GLY A 79 -3.69 -28.87 -12.49
C GLY A 79 -2.55 -27.89 -12.79
N ILE A 80 -2.04 -27.94 -14.01
CA ILE A 80 -1.06 -26.97 -14.51
C ILE A 80 -1.82 -25.69 -14.87
N PRO A 81 -1.43 -24.51 -14.31
CA PRO A 81 -2.16 -23.28 -14.56
C PRO A 81 -2.24 -22.87 -16.02
N HIS A 82 -3.42 -22.41 -16.44
CA HIS A 82 -3.71 -22.06 -17.85
C HIS A 82 -3.04 -20.76 -18.31
N PHE A 83 -2.66 -19.87 -17.37
CA PHE A 83 -2.00 -18.60 -17.68
C PHE A 83 -0.52 -18.75 -18.02
N LEU A 84 0.08 -19.92 -17.83
CA LEU A 84 1.51 -20.14 -18.09
C LEU A 84 1.80 -20.09 -19.60
N ASN A 85 2.90 -19.42 -19.95
CA ASN A 85 3.39 -19.49 -21.32
C ASN A 85 3.86 -20.92 -21.67
N LYS A 86 4.02 -21.21 -22.95
CA LYS A 86 4.38 -22.55 -23.44
C LYS A 86 5.62 -23.15 -22.77
N THR A 87 6.63 -22.34 -22.49
CA THR A 87 7.88 -22.79 -21.84
C THR A 87 7.63 -23.18 -20.38
N ASP A 88 6.88 -22.36 -19.66
CA ASP A 88 6.54 -22.64 -18.27
C ASP A 88 5.59 -23.81 -18.13
N HIS A 89 4.61 -23.90 -19.02
CA HIS A 89 3.70 -25.05 -19.08
C HIS A 89 4.48 -26.36 -19.29
N ALA A 90 5.45 -26.38 -20.23
CA ALA A 90 6.31 -27.52 -20.46
C ALA A 90 7.17 -27.87 -19.22
N LEU A 91 7.69 -26.85 -18.52
CA LEU A 91 8.45 -27.04 -17.27
C LEU A 91 7.59 -27.67 -16.18
N PHE A 92 6.36 -27.18 -15.98
CA PHE A 92 5.43 -27.71 -14.99
C PHE A 92 4.94 -29.12 -15.36
N TRP A 93 4.74 -29.39 -16.66
CA TRP A 93 4.43 -30.74 -17.13
C TRP A 93 5.59 -31.72 -16.89
N MET A 94 6.84 -31.36 -17.20
CA MET A 94 8.01 -32.16 -16.86
C MET A 94 8.12 -32.38 -15.35
N TYR A 95 7.81 -31.32 -14.58
CA TYR A 95 7.83 -31.39 -13.13
C TYR A 95 6.82 -32.42 -12.59
N GLN A 96 5.60 -32.40 -13.10
CA GLN A 96 4.57 -33.39 -12.75
C GLN A 96 5.04 -34.84 -13.01
N LYS A 97 5.80 -35.06 -14.08
CA LYS A 97 6.30 -36.40 -14.46
C LYS A 97 7.57 -36.83 -13.72
N PHE A 98 8.48 -35.92 -13.45
CA PHE A 98 9.85 -36.25 -13.00
C PHE A 98 10.19 -35.71 -11.60
N ALA A 99 9.26 -35.14 -10.84
CA ALA A 99 9.52 -34.57 -9.51
C ALA A 99 9.96 -35.60 -8.46
N TYR A 100 9.82 -36.90 -8.72
CA TYR A 100 10.31 -37.98 -7.87
C TYR A 100 11.82 -38.23 -8.02
N LEU A 101 12.43 -37.72 -9.11
CA LEU A 101 13.88 -37.89 -9.38
C LEU A 101 14.68 -36.80 -8.67
N PRO A 102 15.58 -37.16 -7.71
CA PRO A 102 16.38 -36.17 -6.99
C PRO A 102 17.25 -35.28 -7.90
N LEU A 103 17.83 -35.87 -8.95
CA LEU A 103 18.68 -35.18 -9.91
C LEU A 103 17.90 -34.12 -10.70
N PHE A 104 16.66 -34.43 -11.10
CA PHE A 104 15.77 -33.46 -11.76
C PHE A 104 15.44 -32.29 -10.83
N ASN A 105 15.15 -32.58 -9.56
CA ASN A 105 14.83 -31.54 -8.58
C ASN A 105 16.01 -30.62 -8.29
N TRP A 106 17.22 -31.11 -8.40
CA TRP A 106 18.44 -30.31 -8.22
C TRP A 106 18.52 -29.17 -9.27
N VAL A 107 18.01 -29.38 -10.48
CA VAL A 107 17.96 -28.36 -11.55
C VAL A 107 16.64 -27.59 -11.54
N ALA A 108 15.51 -28.26 -11.47
CA ALA A 108 14.18 -27.66 -11.65
C ALA A 108 13.77 -26.75 -10.47
N VAL A 109 14.09 -27.12 -9.23
CA VAL A 109 13.75 -26.32 -8.06
C VAL A 109 14.45 -24.95 -8.02
N PRO A 110 15.75 -24.82 -8.32
CA PRO A 110 16.39 -23.50 -8.48
C PRO A 110 15.73 -22.63 -9.55
N ILE A 111 15.31 -23.19 -10.68
CA ILE A 111 14.62 -22.47 -11.76
C ILE A 111 13.27 -21.92 -11.26
N ILE A 112 12.46 -22.76 -10.60
CA ILE A 112 11.18 -22.35 -10.03
C ILE A 112 11.39 -21.26 -8.97
N LYS A 113 12.37 -21.44 -8.06
CA LYS A 113 12.71 -20.43 -7.05
C LYS A 113 13.18 -19.11 -7.67
N TRP A 114 13.98 -19.16 -8.72
CA TRP A 114 14.45 -17.97 -9.43
C TRP A 114 13.28 -17.22 -10.08
N ARG A 115 12.37 -17.96 -10.72
CA ARG A 115 11.19 -17.39 -11.37
C ARG A 115 10.25 -16.72 -10.37
N LEU A 116 9.89 -17.41 -9.31
CA LEU A 116 9.10 -16.84 -8.21
C LEU A 116 9.74 -15.57 -7.63
N ARG A 117 11.07 -15.57 -7.45
CA ARG A 117 11.78 -14.40 -6.96
C ARG A 117 11.76 -13.24 -7.94
N ARG A 118 11.94 -13.51 -9.22
CA ARG A 118 11.91 -12.49 -10.27
C ARG A 118 10.55 -11.78 -10.30
N ASP A 119 9.47 -12.54 -10.27
CA ASP A 119 8.12 -12.00 -10.35
C ASP A 119 7.74 -11.24 -9.06
N THR A 120 8.21 -11.71 -7.90
CA THR A 120 7.98 -11.01 -6.62
C THR A 120 8.86 -9.77 -6.43
N SER A 121 10.06 -9.72 -7.01
CA SER A 121 10.98 -8.57 -6.90
C SER A 121 10.46 -7.29 -7.57
N ARG A 122 9.47 -7.41 -8.44
CA ARG A 122 8.83 -6.25 -9.09
C ARG A 122 7.89 -5.50 -8.16
N VAL A 123 7.33 -6.20 -7.17
CA VAL A 123 6.33 -5.65 -6.24
C VAL A 123 6.96 -5.27 -4.91
N ILE A 124 8.01 -5.96 -4.50
CA ILE A 124 8.70 -5.73 -3.22
C ILE A 124 10.18 -5.52 -3.49
N ILE A 125 10.64 -4.31 -3.20
CA ILE A 125 12.01 -3.90 -3.48
C ILE A 125 12.95 -4.42 -2.39
N ASN A 126 14.12 -4.92 -2.80
CA ASN A 126 15.16 -5.31 -1.87
C ASN A 126 15.83 -4.05 -1.27
N ALA A 127 15.83 -3.92 0.06
CA ALA A 127 16.46 -2.82 0.77
C ALA A 127 17.99 -2.77 0.63
N ALA A 128 18.62 -3.87 0.17
CA ALA A 128 20.07 -3.89 -0.01
C ALA A 128 20.51 -2.85 -1.05
N ARG A 129 21.53 -2.06 -0.68
CA ARG A 129 22.20 -1.14 -1.60
C ARG A 129 23.07 -1.96 -2.61
N PRO A 130 23.16 -1.58 -3.89
CA PRO A 130 22.61 -0.38 -4.51
C PRO A 130 21.15 -0.51 -5.05
N ASN A 131 20.48 -1.66 -4.87
CA ASN A 131 19.18 -1.91 -5.51
C ASN A 131 18.12 -0.86 -5.16
N LEU A 132 17.97 -0.56 -3.86
CA LEU A 132 16.99 0.45 -3.40
C LEU A 132 17.36 1.84 -3.93
N THR A 133 18.62 2.23 -3.82
CA THR A 133 19.10 3.54 -4.30
C THR A 133 18.82 3.72 -5.80
N ASN A 134 19.14 2.72 -6.63
CA ASN A 134 18.89 2.79 -8.06
C ASN A 134 17.40 2.88 -8.39
N HIS A 135 16.56 2.14 -7.64
CA HIS A 135 15.11 2.19 -7.82
C HIS A 135 14.56 3.57 -7.47
N LEU A 136 14.89 4.10 -6.30
CA LEU A 136 14.44 5.42 -5.85
C LEU A 136 14.93 6.54 -6.77
N ALA A 137 16.20 6.47 -7.22
CA ALA A 137 16.76 7.43 -8.16
C ALA A 137 16.06 7.40 -9.54
N THR A 138 15.64 6.21 -9.99
CA THR A 138 14.88 6.08 -11.25
C THR A 138 13.53 6.78 -11.12
N ARG A 139 12.78 6.51 -10.03
CA ARG A 139 11.48 7.13 -9.78
C ARG A 139 11.57 8.64 -9.55
N PHE A 140 12.62 9.08 -8.89
CA PHE A 140 12.89 10.52 -8.69
C PHE A 140 13.10 11.25 -10.03
N LYS A 141 13.85 10.65 -10.97
CA LYS A 141 14.03 11.19 -12.33
C LYS A 141 12.73 11.22 -13.14
N GLU A 142 11.81 10.28 -12.88
CA GLU A 142 10.48 10.23 -13.48
C GLU A 142 9.51 11.23 -12.81
N ASP A 143 9.96 11.98 -11.80
CA ASP A 143 9.15 12.87 -10.95
C ASP A 143 7.96 12.11 -10.32
N ILE A 144 8.25 10.94 -9.76
CA ILE A 144 7.31 10.08 -9.05
C ILE A 144 7.69 10.02 -7.58
N GLY A 145 6.75 10.43 -6.72
CA GLY A 145 6.91 10.32 -5.28
C GLY A 145 7.00 8.86 -4.82
N GLN A 146 7.89 8.58 -3.86
CA GLN A 146 8.08 7.22 -3.32
C GLN A 146 7.81 7.21 -1.82
N ASN A 147 6.73 6.54 -1.41
CA ASN A 147 6.47 6.23 -0.01
C ASN A 147 7.08 4.88 0.34
N VAL A 148 8.22 4.89 1.00
CA VAL A 148 8.94 3.69 1.41
C VAL A 148 8.28 3.07 2.62
N ASN A 149 7.77 1.84 2.48
CA ASN A 149 7.23 1.06 3.58
C ASN A 149 8.16 -0.08 3.95
N LEU A 150 8.77 0.01 5.12
CA LEU A 150 9.65 -1.04 5.65
C LEU A 150 8.82 -2.24 6.09
N LEU A 151 8.89 -3.33 5.30
CA LEU A 151 8.21 -4.58 5.61
C LEU A 151 8.87 -5.29 6.80
N GLY A 152 8.04 -5.80 7.71
CA GLY A 152 8.47 -6.59 8.84
C GLY A 152 7.41 -7.58 9.29
N GLU A 153 7.80 -8.53 10.13
CA GLU A 153 6.88 -9.48 10.74
C GLU A 153 6.01 -8.79 11.82
N VAL A 154 4.97 -9.47 12.25
CA VAL A 154 4.20 -9.03 13.42
C VAL A 154 5.15 -8.89 14.59
N VAL A 155 5.11 -7.75 15.24
CA VAL A 155 5.94 -7.46 16.41
C VAL A 155 5.37 -8.23 17.59
N LEU A 156 6.11 -9.21 18.09
CA LEU A 156 5.68 -10.06 19.20
C LEU A 156 6.16 -9.54 20.57
N GLY A 157 7.12 -8.60 20.57
CA GLY A 157 7.67 -8.05 21.81
C GLY A 157 8.47 -6.76 21.59
N ASN A 158 8.79 -6.08 22.71
CA ASN A 158 9.44 -4.76 22.68
C ASN A 158 10.77 -4.76 21.94
N GLY A 159 11.58 -5.82 22.06
CA GLY A 159 12.86 -5.90 21.34
C GLY A 159 12.74 -5.93 19.81
N GLU A 160 11.63 -6.43 19.27
CA GLU A 160 11.34 -6.36 17.82
C GLU A 160 10.79 -5.00 17.44
N ALA A 161 9.94 -4.41 18.28
CA ALA A 161 9.46 -3.04 18.13
C ALA A 161 10.62 -2.05 18.11
N ASP A 162 11.57 -2.17 19.03
CA ASP A 162 12.77 -1.33 19.09
C ASP A 162 13.61 -1.43 17.82
N LYS A 163 13.88 -2.66 17.34
CA LYS A 163 14.61 -2.85 16.08
C LYS A 163 13.92 -2.18 14.90
N ARG A 164 12.60 -2.23 14.84
CA ARG A 164 11.83 -1.60 13.77
C ARG A 164 11.81 -0.08 13.91
N TYR A 165 11.61 0.41 15.14
CA TYR A 165 11.72 1.83 15.43
C TYR A 165 13.07 2.42 15.01
N TYR A 166 14.18 1.78 15.38
CA TYR A 166 15.52 2.20 14.93
C TYR A 166 15.68 2.07 13.41
N SER A 167 15.06 1.09 12.77
CA SER A 167 15.09 1.00 11.30
C SER A 167 14.36 2.17 10.62
N TYR A 168 13.29 2.72 11.21
CA TYR A 168 12.66 3.94 10.71
C TYR A 168 13.56 5.16 10.89
N LEU A 169 14.23 5.31 12.04
CA LEU A 169 15.18 6.38 12.28
C LEU A 169 16.35 6.32 11.28
N GLU A 170 16.91 5.14 11.04
CA GLU A 170 17.98 4.97 10.04
C GLU A 170 17.47 5.29 8.61
N ALA A 171 16.25 4.85 8.25
CA ALA A 171 15.67 5.18 6.94
C ALA A 171 15.50 6.70 6.76
N LEU A 172 15.16 7.44 7.81
CA LEU A 172 15.06 8.91 7.77
C LEU A 172 16.42 9.61 7.60
N LYS A 173 17.52 8.98 7.95
CA LYS A 173 18.87 9.52 7.69
C LYS A 173 19.34 9.30 6.25
N GLU A 174 18.75 8.34 5.53
CA GLU A 174 19.15 8.00 4.16
C GLU A 174 18.74 9.13 3.18
N PRO A 175 19.67 9.70 2.39
CA PRO A 175 19.40 10.89 1.58
C PRO A 175 18.39 10.67 0.44
N ASP A 176 18.22 9.43 0.00
CA ASP A 176 17.32 9.04 -1.09
C ASP A 176 15.93 8.58 -0.64
N ILE A 177 15.66 8.57 0.68
CA ILE A 177 14.35 8.25 1.24
C ILE A 177 13.70 9.54 1.71
N ASN A 178 12.64 9.99 1.01
CA ASN A 178 11.98 11.27 1.28
C ASN A 178 10.64 11.12 2.00
N TYR A 179 10.04 9.94 1.92
CA TYR A 179 8.72 9.66 2.47
C TYR A 179 8.66 8.22 2.97
N ILE A 180 8.24 8.03 4.23
CA ILE A 180 8.06 6.72 4.85
C ILE A 180 6.65 6.54 5.42
N SER A 181 6.19 5.29 5.49
CA SER A 181 5.02 4.89 6.28
C SER A 181 5.45 4.24 7.58
N VAL A 182 4.86 4.68 8.68
CA VAL A 182 5.08 4.17 10.04
C VAL A 182 3.77 3.60 10.57
N LYS A 183 3.85 2.52 11.37
CA LYS A 183 2.72 1.89 12.05
C LYS A 183 2.94 1.92 13.54
N ILE A 184 1.90 2.20 14.33
CA ILE A 184 2.05 2.22 15.79
C ILE A 184 2.47 0.85 16.34
N SER A 185 1.95 -0.23 15.78
CA SER A 185 2.35 -1.61 16.09
C SER A 185 3.82 -1.92 15.76
N GLY A 186 4.43 -1.12 14.89
CA GLY A 186 5.85 -1.22 14.51
C GLY A 186 6.80 -0.44 15.41
N ILE A 187 6.29 0.53 16.15
CA ILE A 187 7.10 1.35 17.06
C ILE A 187 6.89 1.01 18.54
N TYR A 188 5.82 0.26 18.88
CA TYR A 188 5.57 -0.26 20.21
C TYR A 188 4.78 -1.56 20.14
N ALA A 189 5.19 -2.60 20.90
CA ALA A 189 4.62 -3.94 20.74
C ALA A 189 3.28 -4.15 21.42
N GLN A 190 3.01 -3.41 22.51
CA GLN A 190 1.85 -3.63 23.38
C GLN A 190 0.85 -2.47 23.31
N THR A 191 0.44 -2.13 22.09
CA THR A 191 -0.63 -1.15 21.85
C THR A 191 -1.98 -1.78 22.20
N HIS A 192 -2.41 -1.65 23.44
CA HIS A 192 -3.70 -2.16 23.90
C HIS A 192 -4.42 -1.14 24.78
N ALA A 193 -5.75 -1.05 24.66
CA ALA A 193 -6.55 -0.12 25.45
C ALA A 193 -6.33 -0.27 26.97
N LEU A 194 -6.10 -1.49 27.47
CA LEU A 194 -5.81 -1.77 28.87
C LEU A 194 -4.44 -1.23 29.33
N ASN A 195 -3.49 -1.07 28.40
CA ASN A 195 -2.14 -0.56 28.67
C ASN A 195 -1.96 0.90 28.26
N TYR A 196 -3.06 1.62 28.05
CA TYR A 196 -3.04 2.98 27.50
C TYR A 196 -2.14 3.95 28.28
N LYS A 197 -2.22 3.92 29.64
CA LYS A 197 -1.46 4.83 30.51
C LYS A 197 0.06 4.70 30.35
N GLU A 198 0.53 3.51 30.03
CA GLU A 198 1.96 3.22 29.84
C GLU A 198 2.38 3.37 28.39
N CYS A 199 1.60 2.87 27.45
CA CYS A 199 1.97 2.86 26.04
C CYS A 199 1.87 4.22 25.37
N PHE A 200 0.90 5.06 25.75
CA PHE A 200 0.65 6.32 25.04
C PHE A 200 1.77 7.36 25.20
N PRO A 201 2.34 7.59 26.41
CA PRO A 201 3.50 8.48 26.55
C PRO A 201 4.72 8.01 25.74
N GLU A 202 4.97 6.71 25.69
CA GLU A 202 6.07 6.14 24.91
C GLU A 202 5.83 6.27 23.40
N LEU A 203 4.58 6.09 22.94
CA LEU A 203 4.21 6.35 21.55
C LEU A 203 4.40 7.82 21.18
N ILE A 204 4.02 8.77 22.04
CA ILE A 204 4.26 10.21 21.83
C ILE A 204 5.77 10.46 21.71
N ARG A 205 6.57 9.94 22.65
CA ARG A 205 8.03 10.11 22.62
C ARG A 205 8.63 9.59 21.31
N ARG A 206 8.35 8.34 20.96
CA ARG A 206 8.91 7.70 19.74
C ARG A 206 8.43 8.39 18.46
N MET A 207 7.17 8.77 18.40
CA MET A 207 6.65 9.46 17.22
C MET A 207 7.22 10.88 17.09
N SER A 208 7.43 11.57 18.22
CA SER A 208 8.10 12.88 18.25
C SER A 208 9.55 12.78 17.77
N GLU A 209 10.29 11.77 18.19
CA GLU A 209 11.66 11.53 17.72
C GLU A 209 11.71 11.24 16.20
N LEU A 210 10.73 10.47 15.66
CA LEU A 210 10.62 10.23 14.23
C LEU A 210 10.32 11.53 13.46
N TYR A 211 9.39 12.36 13.93
CA TYR A 211 9.08 13.64 13.28
C TYR A 211 10.29 14.60 13.35
N GLN A 212 10.99 14.65 14.49
CA GLN A 212 12.20 15.44 14.62
C GLN A 212 13.29 14.95 13.65
N ALA A 213 13.50 13.63 13.56
CA ALA A 213 14.46 13.07 12.62
C ALA A 213 14.11 13.37 11.15
N ALA A 214 12.82 13.45 10.80
CA ALA A 214 12.38 13.85 9.47
C ALA A 214 12.68 15.34 9.18
N ILE A 215 12.56 16.20 10.18
CA ILE A 215 12.89 17.63 10.09
C ILE A 215 14.41 17.84 9.99
N ASP A 216 15.18 17.12 10.80
CA ASP A 216 16.64 17.27 10.88
C ASP A 216 17.38 16.71 9.65
N ASN A 217 16.72 15.85 8.87
CA ASN A 217 17.27 15.25 7.65
C ASN A 217 16.44 15.63 6.42
N PRO A 218 16.38 16.90 6.03
CA PRO A 218 15.56 17.34 4.90
C PRO A 218 16.08 16.79 3.57
N TYR A 219 15.27 16.89 2.54
CA TYR A 219 15.66 16.57 1.16
C TYR A 219 15.39 17.74 0.22
N THR A 220 16.05 17.75 -0.93
CA THR A 220 15.83 18.75 -1.97
C THR A 220 14.97 18.14 -3.08
N THR A 221 13.87 18.82 -3.44
CA THR A 221 12.99 18.43 -4.53
C THR A 221 13.67 18.62 -5.89
N PRO A 222 13.13 18.04 -7.01
CA PRO A 222 13.67 18.30 -8.35
C PRO A 222 13.72 19.78 -8.72
N GLU A 223 12.79 20.59 -8.16
CA GLU A 223 12.72 22.04 -8.38
C GLU A 223 13.69 22.83 -7.50
N GLY A 224 14.51 22.16 -6.70
CA GLY A 224 15.53 22.78 -5.83
C GLY A 224 15.00 23.27 -4.48
N VAL A 225 13.78 22.94 -4.08
CA VAL A 225 13.20 23.33 -2.79
C VAL A 225 13.58 22.34 -1.71
N THR A 226 14.16 22.81 -0.61
CA THR A 226 14.47 21.99 0.57
C THR A 226 13.23 21.85 1.46
N ARG A 227 12.85 20.61 1.76
CA ARG A 227 11.68 20.26 2.59
C ARG A 227 12.02 19.18 3.61
N PRO A 228 11.38 19.16 4.80
CA PRO A 228 11.43 18.01 5.71
C PRO A 228 10.97 16.74 5.01
N LYS A 229 11.47 15.59 5.43
CA LYS A 229 10.95 14.30 4.96
C LYS A 229 9.55 14.09 5.50
N PHE A 230 8.75 13.36 4.73
CA PHE A 230 7.35 13.14 5.05
C PHE A 230 7.12 11.79 5.76
N ILE A 231 6.35 11.80 6.83
CA ILE A 231 5.93 10.57 7.52
C ILE A 231 4.42 10.43 7.44
N ASN A 232 3.97 9.27 6.98
CA ASN A 232 2.57 8.88 7.03
C ASN A 232 2.35 7.83 8.11
N LEU A 233 1.41 8.09 9.01
CA LEU A 233 1.00 7.14 10.03
C LEU A 233 -0.04 6.19 9.44
N ASP A 234 0.36 4.94 9.16
CA ASP A 234 -0.51 3.92 8.58
C ASP A 234 -1.46 3.34 9.64
N MET A 235 -2.71 3.16 9.26
CA MET A 235 -3.72 2.49 10.08
C MET A 235 -3.80 1.01 9.70
N GLU A 236 -3.87 0.12 10.69
CA GLU A 236 -3.91 -1.32 10.47
C GLU A 236 -5.20 -1.94 11.00
N GLU A 237 -5.27 -2.34 12.25
CA GLU A 237 -6.41 -2.98 12.87
C GLU A 237 -7.37 -1.95 13.47
N TYR A 238 -8.66 -2.25 13.46
CA TYR A 238 -9.71 -1.37 14.03
C TYR A 238 -9.45 -1.02 15.50
N LYS A 239 -9.00 -2.01 16.30
CA LYS A 239 -8.70 -1.81 17.72
C LYS A 239 -7.71 -0.67 18.00
N ASP A 240 -6.82 -0.38 17.04
CA ASP A 240 -5.78 0.64 17.16
C ASP A 240 -6.17 1.97 16.48
N ALA A 241 -7.32 2.03 15.80
CA ALA A 241 -7.70 3.18 14.97
C ALA A 241 -7.83 4.48 15.79
N HIS A 242 -8.59 4.45 16.88
CA HIS A 242 -8.77 5.62 17.75
C HIS A 242 -7.47 6.05 18.45
N LEU A 243 -6.62 5.08 18.85
CA LEU A 243 -5.32 5.37 19.44
C LEU A 243 -4.40 6.06 18.41
N THR A 244 -4.41 5.58 17.17
CA THR A 244 -3.63 6.16 16.07
C THR A 244 -4.07 7.60 15.76
N MET A 245 -5.37 7.83 15.68
CA MET A 245 -5.95 9.16 15.49
C MET A 245 -5.56 10.14 16.61
N LYS A 246 -5.66 9.69 17.86
CA LYS A 246 -5.29 10.51 19.01
C LYS A 246 -3.80 10.81 19.02
N LEU A 247 -2.94 9.81 18.82
CA LEU A 247 -1.49 9.98 18.77
C LEU A 247 -1.09 11.01 17.69
N PHE A 248 -1.65 10.90 16.49
CA PHE A 248 -1.37 11.83 15.40
C PHE A 248 -1.66 13.29 15.78
N LYS A 249 -2.85 13.54 16.35
CA LYS A 249 -3.28 14.89 16.76
C LYS A 249 -2.43 15.42 17.93
N GLU A 250 -2.19 14.62 18.94
CA GLU A 250 -1.42 15.02 20.13
C GLU A 250 0.02 15.38 19.78
N VAL A 251 0.70 14.54 18.99
CA VAL A 251 2.10 14.82 18.61
C VAL A 251 2.20 16.06 17.73
N LEU A 252 1.30 16.21 16.73
CA LEU A 252 1.31 17.40 15.87
C LEU A 252 0.87 18.68 16.58
N SER A 253 0.24 18.59 17.76
CA SER A 253 -0.11 19.74 18.59
C SER A 253 1.08 20.28 19.40
N LEU A 254 2.20 19.55 19.46
CA LEU A 254 3.40 20.02 20.13
C LEU A 254 4.00 21.23 19.38
N PRO A 255 4.45 22.29 20.07
CA PRO A 255 4.89 23.53 19.44
C PRO A 255 5.97 23.36 18.37
N GLN A 256 6.93 22.43 18.59
CA GLN A 256 8.01 22.16 17.64
C GLN A 256 7.55 21.56 16.31
N PHE A 257 6.35 20.98 16.26
CA PHE A 257 5.78 20.39 15.04
C PHE A 257 4.70 21.25 14.38
N LYS A 258 4.53 22.49 14.84
CA LYS A 258 3.53 23.42 14.28
C LYS A 258 3.66 23.59 12.76
N ASN A 259 4.87 23.63 12.24
CA ASN A 259 5.16 23.82 10.82
C ASN A 259 5.57 22.51 10.11
N TYR A 260 5.35 21.36 10.75
CA TYR A 260 5.63 20.06 10.15
C TYR A 260 4.38 19.47 9.53
N GLU A 261 4.44 19.13 8.23
CA GLU A 261 3.39 18.43 7.52
C GLU A 261 3.56 16.92 7.65
N ALA A 262 2.55 16.23 8.13
CA ALA A 262 2.53 14.77 8.27
C ALA A 262 1.20 14.20 7.74
N GLY A 263 1.19 12.89 7.50
CA GLY A 263 0.02 12.20 6.99
C GLY A 263 -0.50 11.12 7.93
N ILE A 264 -1.80 10.81 7.77
CA ILE A 264 -2.48 9.70 8.44
C ILE A 264 -3.37 8.95 7.44
N VAL A 265 -3.61 7.67 7.69
CA VAL A 265 -4.53 6.85 6.87
C VAL A 265 -5.91 6.78 7.47
N VAL A 266 -6.93 6.89 6.63
CA VAL A 266 -8.33 6.57 6.95
C VAL A 266 -8.80 5.43 6.06
N GLN A 267 -9.51 4.46 6.65
CA GLN A 267 -9.97 3.25 5.99
C GLN A 267 -11.48 3.30 5.75
N ALA A 268 -11.90 3.44 4.50
CA ALA A 268 -13.32 3.63 4.14
C ALA A 268 -14.23 2.43 4.45
N TYR A 269 -13.67 1.23 4.66
CA TYR A 269 -14.46 0.06 5.05
C TYR A 269 -14.98 0.15 6.50
N LEU A 270 -14.45 1.07 7.31
CA LEU A 270 -14.93 1.35 8.65
C LEU A 270 -16.14 2.31 8.58
N PRO A 271 -17.25 2.02 9.25
CA PRO A 271 -18.34 2.98 9.43
C PRO A 271 -17.85 4.31 10.04
N ASP A 272 -16.88 4.24 10.96
CA ASP A 272 -16.29 5.38 11.67
C ASP A 272 -15.43 6.31 10.79
N ALA A 273 -15.09 5.89 9.56
CA ALA A 273 -14.22 6.65 8.67
C ALA A 273 -14.69 8.08 8.41
N TRP A 274 -16.01 8.29 8.33
CA TRP A 274 -16.61 9.62 8.20
C TRP A 274 -16.36 10.49 9.45
N GLY A 275 -16.50 9.89 10.64
CA GLY A 275 -16.18 10.51 11.92
C GLY A 275 -14.70 10.89 12.03
N PHE A 276 -13.81 9.96 11.66
CA PHE A 276 -12.36 10.22 11.62
C PHE A 276 -11.99 11.37 10.68
N GLN A 277 -12.61 11.44 9.49
CA GLN A 277 -12.41 12.58 8.61
C GLN A 277 -12.92 13.89 9.25
N SER A 278 -14.06 13.87 9.96
CA SER A 278 -14.57 15.05 10.65
C SER A 278 -13.61 15.57 11.70
N GLU A 279 -13.06 14.67 12.53
CA GLU A 279 -12.06 15.02 13.54
C GLU A 279 -10.76 15.57 12.92
N LEU A 280 -10.32 15.00 11.79
CA LEU A 280 -9.13 15.48 11.07
C LEU A 280 -9.38 16.86 10.45
N LEU A 281 -10.56 17.11 9.88
CA LEU A 281 -10.91 18.42 9.32
C LEU A 281 -10.98 19.49 10.42
N GLU A 282 -11.63 19.20 11.54
CA GLU A 282 -11.70 20.13 12.68
C GLU A 282 -10.28 20.47 13.19
N PHE A 283 -9.45 19.44 13.39
CA PHE A 283 -8.06 19.62 13.79
C PHE A 283 -7.24 20.41 12.78
N ALA A 284 -7.37 20.12 11.49
CA ALA A 284 -6.62 20.77 10.42
C ALA A 284 -7.03 22.24 10.27
N HIS A 285 -8.33 22.55 10.28
CA HIS A 285 -8.82 23.92 10.23
C HIS A 285 -8.31 24.75 11.40
N LYS A 286 -8.40 24.24 12.63
CA LYS A 286 -7.87 24.91 13.82
C LYS A 286 -6.37 25.15 13.69
N ARG A 287 -5.60 24.12 13.33
CA ARG A 287 -4.16 24.18 13.19
C ARG A 287 -3.70 25.23 12.17
N VAL A 288 -4.33 25.26 11.00
CA VAL A 288 -3.99 26.23 9.94
C VAL A 288 -4.42 27.65 10.33
N ALA A 289 -5.57 27.81 10.96
CA ALA A 289 -6.01 29.11 11.48
C ALA A 289 -5.05 29.68 12.55
N GLU A 290 -4.40 28.82 13.32
CA GLU A 290 -3.35 29.19 14.27
C GLU A 290 -1.96 29.38 13.61
N GLY A 291 -1.88 29.34 12.28
CA GLY A 291 -0.65 29.53 11.49
C GLY A 291 0.26 28.30 11.43
N GLY A 292 -0.29 27.09 11.62
CA GLY A 292 0.42 25.83 11.41
C GLY A 292 0.28 25.31 9.98
N SER A 293 1.06 24.28 9.65
CA SER A 293 1.00 23.62 8.33
C SER A 293 -0.25 22.75 8.19
N PRO A 294 -0.77 22.55 6.95
CA PRO A 294 -1.81 21.56 6.67
C PRO A 294 -1.33 20.15 7.05
N ILE A 295 -2.26 19.22 7.05
CA ILE A 295 -1.97 17.79 7.21
C ILE A 295 -2.46 17.03 5.99
N LYS A 296 -2.02 15.76 5.84
CA LYS A 296 -2.45 14.90 4.74
C LYS A 296 -3.26 13.71 5.26
N MET A 297 -4.37 13.42 4.60
CA MET A 297 -5.14 12.19 4.81
C MET A 297 -5.00 11.28 3.59
N ARG A 298 -4.42 10.10 3.79
CA ARG A 298 -4.50 9.04 2.78
C ARG A 298 -5.78 8.26 2.99
N ILE A 299 -6.65 8.26 1.99
CA ILE A 299 -7.84 7.40 2.00
C ILE A 299 -7.56 6.09 1.29
N VAL A 300 -7.87 4.97 1.97
CA VAL A 300 -7.81 3.62 1.45
C VAL A 300 -9.16 2.93 1.62
N LYS A 301 -9.48 1.93 0.79
CA LYS A 301 -10.72 1.16 0.99
C LYS A 301 -10.68 0.32 2.28
N GLY A 302 -9.54 -0.26 2.58
CA GLY A 302 -9.28 -1.06 3.77
C GLY A 302 -8.40 -2.26 3.44
N CYS A 303 -7.66 -2.75 4.43
CA CYS A 303 -6.68 -3.80 4.14
C CYS A 303 -6.74 -5.04 5.04
N ASN A 304 -7.51 -5.01 6.11
CA ASN A 304 -7.55 -6.07 7.12
C ASN A 304 -8.89 -6.80 7.21
N LEU A 305 -9.74 -6.72 6.18
CA LEU A 305 -11.09 -7.26 6.18
C LEU A 305 -11.17 -8.71 6.71
N ASP A 306 -10.31 -9.59 6.20
CA ASP A 306 -10.31 -11.01 6.60
C ASP A 306 -9.96 -11.16 8.10
N MET A 307 -9.03 -10.36 8.62
CA MET A 307 -8.63 -10.43 10.03
C MET A 307 -9.69 -9.83 10.95
N GLU A 308 -10.32 -8.72 10.56
CA GLU A 308 -11.42 -8.13 11.33
C GLU A 308 -12.60 -9.09 11.41
N ASN A 309 -12.97 -9.75 10.31
CA ASN A 309 -14.00 -10.78 10.29
C ASN A 309 -13.65 -11.95 11.23
N ILE A 310 -12.43 -12.52 11.09
CA ILE A 310 -11.99 -13.65 11.90
C ILE A 310 -11.98 -13.30 13.41
N VAL A 311 -11.45 -12.13 13.75
CA VAL A 311 -11.37 -11.70 15.17
C VAL A 311 -12.77 -11.47 15.74
N SER A 312 -13.67 -10.85 14.97
CA SER A 312 -15.07 -10.63 15.38
C SER A 312 -15.79 -11.95 15.60
N ASP A 313 -15.67 -12.88 14.65
CA ASP A 313 -16.28 -14.20 14.74
C ASP A 313 -15.76 -15.02 15.93
N LEU A 314 -14.43 -15.05 16.13
CA LEU A 314 -13.81 -15.80 17.24
C LEU A 314 -14.18 -15.24 18.63
N ARG A 315 -14.42 -13.92 18.73
CA ARG A 315 -14.71 -13.25 20.00
C ARG A 315 -16.21 -13.01 20.22
N GLY A 316 -17.05 -13.29 19.22
CA GLY A 316 -18.46 -12.93 19.25
C GLY A 316 -18.70 -11.42 19.32
N TRP A 317 -17.81 -10.61 18.78
CA TRP A 317 -17.93 -9.16 18.76
C TRP A 317 -18.66 -8.68 17.52
N PRO A 318 -19.33 -7.50 17.58
CA PRO A 318 -19.84 -6.87 16.37
C PRO A 318 -18.70 -6.63 15.38
N ASN A 319 -18.96 -6.95 14.10
CA ASN A 319 -17.98 -6.72 13.07
C ASN A 319 -17.78 -5.23 12.82
N PRO A 320 -16.55 -4.68 12.94
CA PRO A 320 -16.31 -3.25 12.81
C PRO A 320 -16.29 -2.77 11.35
N VAL A 321 -16.43 -3.66 10.38
CA VAL A 321 -16.32 -3.32 8.96
C VAL A 321 -17.66 -3.38 8.25
N ARG A 322 -17.81 -2.59 7.17
CA ARG A 322 -19.01 -2.61 6.32
C ARG A 322 -19.18 -3.98 5.67
N SER A 323 -20.45 -4.39 5.53
CA SER A 323 -20.82 -5.74 5.14
C SER A 323 -20.54 -6.05 3.65
N ASN A 324 -20.54 -5.03 2.80
CA ASN A 324 -20.38 -5.23 1.35
C ASN A 324 -19.50 -4.16 0.69
N LYS A 325 -18.99 -4.52 -0.48
CA LYS A 325 -18.07 -3.69 -1.26
C LYS A 325 -18.73 -2.37 -1.74
N THR A 326 -20.00 -2.41 -2.10
CA THR A 326 -20.71 -1.22 -2.62
C THR A 326 -20.79 -0.12 -1.56
N GLU A 327 -21.05 -0.49 -0.30
CA GLU A 327 -21.04 0.47 0.81
C GLU A 327 -19.65 1.04 1.07
N VAL A 328 -18.60 0.19 0.96
CA VAL A 328 -17.21 0.64 1.08
C VAL A 328 -16.88 1.63 -0.04
N ASP A 329 -17.24 1.32 -1.27
CA ASP A 329 -16.98 2.16 -2.43
C ASP A 329 -17.73 3.49 -2.33
N ALA A 330 -19.01 3.49 -1.91
CA ALA A 330 -19.78 4.69 -1.67
C ALA A 330 -19.16 5.58 -0.58
N ASN A 331 -18.81 4.99 0.57
CA ASN A 331 -18.17 5.72 1.66
C ASN A 331 -16.81 6.31 1.23
N TYR A 332 -16.04 5.56 0.44
CA TYR A 332 -14.77 6.02 -0.10
C TYR A 332 -14.95 7.27 -0.99
N LEU A 333 -15.93 7.26 -1.89
CA LEU A 333 -16.22 8.41 -2.76
C LEU A 333 -16.72 9.62 -1.98
N HIS A 334 -17.63 9.43 -1.00
CA HIS A 334 -18.11 10.52 -0.14
C HIS A 334 -16.98 11.19 0.66
N ILE A 335 -16.02 10.39 1.18
CA ILE A 335 -14.87 10.93 1.92
C ILE A 335 -13.98 11.76 0.99
N ILE A 336 -13.75 11.30 -0.26
CA ILE A 336 -12.98 12.03 -1.27
C ILE A 336 -13.68 13.34 -1.63
N GLU A 337 -14.97 13.28 -1.96
CA GLU A 337 -15.78 14.44 -2.31
C GLU A 337 -15.71 15.52 -1.23
N ARG A 338 -15.96 15.15 0.02
CA ARG A 338 -15.86 16.06 1.16
C ARG A 338 -14.46 16.66 1.32
N GLY A 339 -13.41 15.81 1.18
CA GLY A 339 -12.04 16.24 1.34
C GLY A 339 -11.56 17.20 0.25
N LEU A 340 -12.10 17.06 -0.97
CA LEU A 340 -11.73 17.90 -2.13
C LEU A 340 -12.48 19.23 -2.20
N LYS A 341 -13.49 19.47 -1.34
CA LYS A 341 -14.11 20.80 -1.28
C LYS A 341 -13.04 21.86 -1.01
N PRO A 342 -13.10 23.03 -1.72
CA PRO A 342 -12.03 24.03 -1.68
C PRO A 342 -11.62 24.49 -0.29
N GLU A 343 -12.57 24.60 0.64
CA GLU A 343 -12.32 24.95 2.03
C GLU A 343 -11.55 23.87 2.79
N ASN A 344 -11.80 22.60 2.48
CA ASN A 344 -11.16 21.45 3.15
C ASN A 344 -9.80 21.09 2.54
N ALA A 345 -9.70 21.12 1.21
CA ALA A 345 -8.49 20.74 0.50
C ALA A 345 -7.26 21.59 0.89
N LYS A 346 -7.48 22.84 1.27
CA LYS A 346 -6.41 23.78 1.70
C LYS A 346 -5.78 23.39 3.05
N VAL A 347 -6.50 22.67 3.89
CA VAL A 347 -6.04 22.33 5.26
C VAL A 347 -5.80 20.85 5.44
N LEU A 348 -6.50 20.01 4.66
CA LEU A 348 -6.41 18.54 4.69
C LEU A 348 -6.14 18.04 3.27
N HIS A 349 -4.87 17.86 2.91
CA HIS A 349 -4.48 17.34 1.62
C HIS A 349 -4.92 15.87 1.47
N ILE A 350 -5.35 15.48 0.28
CA ILE A 350 -5.88 14.13 0.04
C ILE A 350 -4.91 13.30 -0.78
N GLY A 351 -4.49 12.16 -0.19
CA GLY A 351 -3.83 11.07 -0.90
C GLY A 351 -4.84 9.96 -1.21
N MET A 352 -5.22 9.83 -2.48
CA MET A 352 -6.21 8.87 -2.91
C MET A 352 -5.57 7.55 -3.31
N ALA A 353 -5.70 6.51 -2.48
CA ALA A 353 -5.12 5.19 -2.74
C ALA A 353 -6.09 4.28 -3.49
N SER A 354 -5.95 4.16 -4.81
CA SER A 354 -6.79 3.29 -5.64
C SER A 354 -6.09 2.85 -6.93
N HIS A 355 -6.50 1.67 -7.45
CA HIS A 355 -6.21 1.19 -8.80
C HIS A 355 -7.48 1.07 -9.65
N ASN A 356 -8.64 1.38 -9.09
CA ASN A 356 -9.92 1.32 -9.78
C ASN A 356 -10.09 2.54 -10.69
N LEU A 357 -10.20 2.30 -12.00
CA LEU A 357 -10.24 3.37 -13.00
C LEU A 357 -11.45 4.29 -12.85
N PHE A 358 -12.62 3.75 -12.46
CA PHE A 358 -13.82 4.55 -12.21
C PHE A 358 -13.58 5.53 -11.05
N THR A 359 -13.07 5.03 -9.94
CA THR A 359 -12.79 5.83 -8.74
C THR A 359 -11.73 6.91 -9.02
N ILE A 360 -10.69 6.56 -9.77
CA ILE A 360 -9.65 7.50 -10.22
C ILE A 360 -10.24 8.60 -11.08
N SER A 361 -11.08 8.23 -12.06
CA SER A 361 -11.71 9.18 -12.99
C SER A 361 -12.67 10.13 -12.28
N TYR A 362 -13.46 9.60 -11.33
CA TYR A 362 -14.35 10.42 -10.52
C TYR A 362 -13.59 11.45 -9.69
N ALA A 363 -12.55 11.03 -8.99
CA ALA A 363 -11.73 11.93 -8.19
C ALA A 363 -11.00 12.98 -9.05
N TYR A 364 -10.50 12.60 -10.23
CA TYR A 364 -9.92 13.55 -11.17
C TYR A 364 -10.93 14.64 -11.57
N LEU A 365 -12.13 14.25 -11.97
CA LEU A 365 -13.16 15.20 -12.34
C LEU A 365 -13.58 16.12 -11.19
N LEU A 366 -13.58 15.62 -9.96
CA LEU A 366 -13.79 16.45 -8.76
C LEU A 366 -12.66 17.48 -8.58
N THR A 367 -11.40 17.09 -8.80
CA THR A 367 -10.27 18.05 -8.69
C THR A 367 -10.36 19.16 -9.74
N GLU A 368 -10.77 18.83 -10.97
CA GLU A 368 -11.02 19.81 -12.02
C GLU A 368 -12.18 20.73 -11.68
N MET A 369 -13.30 20.17 -11.23
CA MET A 369 -14.50 20.91 -10.86
C MET A 369 -14.25 21.89 -9.71
N TYR A 370 -13.51 21.45 -8.68
CA TYR A 370 -13.20 22.28 -7.52
C TYR A 370 -11.93 23.14 -7.71
N HIS A 371 -11.27 23.06 -8.87
CA HIS A 371 -9.98 23.70 -9.11
C HIS A 371 -8.96 23.43 -8.00
N THR A 372 -8.90 22.17 -7.54
CA THR A 372 -8.03 21.76 -6.44
C THR A 372 -6.56 21.97 -6.82
N PRO A 373 -5.77 22.70 -6.02
CA PRO A 373 -4.36 22.86 -6.28
C PRO A 373 -3.63 21.51 -6.33
N LYS A 374 -2.66 21.36 -7.24
CA LYS A 374 -1.93 20.10 -7.44
C LYS A 374 -1.24 19.59 -6.18
N ASP A 375 -0.79 20.49 -5.31
CA ASP A 375 -0.12 20.13 -4.06
C ASP A 375 -1.08 19.59 -2.99
N CYS A 376 -2.38 19.87 -3.13
CA CYS A 376 -3.42 19.45 -2.17
C CYS A 376 -3.98 18.04 -2.45
N PHE A 377 -3.64 17.44 -3.60
CA PHE A 377 -4.16 16.14 -4.00
C PHE A 377 -3.11 15.31 -4.72
N CYS A 378 -3.08 14.00 -4.45
CA CYS A 378 -2.28 13.07 -5.22
C CYS A 378 -2.95 11.70 -5.34
N PHE A 379 -2.66 10.99 -6.43
CA PHE A 379 -3.00 9.58 -6.55
C PHE A 379 -1.90 8.73 -5.90
N GLU A 380 -2.29 7.84 -4.99
CA GLU A 380 -1.37 6.90 -4.37
C GLU A 380 -1.61 5.49 -4.91
N MET A 381 -0.58 4.89 -5.48
CA MET A 381 -0.67 3.58 -6.12
C MET A 381 0.40 2.64 -5.58
N LEU A 382 0.22 1.33 -5.75
CA LEU A 382 1.20 0.36 -5.29
C LEU A 382 2.29 0.18 -6.35
N GLU A 383 3.55 0.23 -5.93
CA GLU A 383 4.68 -0.10 -6.79
C GLU A 383 4.56 -1.53 -7.33
N GLY A 384 4.82 -1.69 -8.62
CA GLY A 384 4.77 -2.99 -9.29
C GLY A 384 3.35 -3.51 -9.60
N MET A 385 2.32 -2.71 -9.32
CA MET A 385 0.92 -3.04 -9.65
C MET A 385 0.38 -2.00 -10.62
N ALA A 386 -0.22 -2.47 -11.74
CA ALA A 386 -0.83 -1.62 -12.75
C ALA A 386 0.07 -0.44 -13.18
N ASN A 387 1.34 -0.72 -13.47
CA ASN A 387 2.33 0.31 -13.81
C ASN A 387 1.90 1.17 -15.02
N HIS A 388 1.19 0.59 -15.97
CA HIS A 388 0.61 1.29 -17.10
C HIS A 388 -0.39 2.40 -16.67
N VAL A 389 -1.15 2.18 -15.60
CA VAL A 389 -2.15 3.14 -15.10
C VAL A 389 -1.46 4.35 -14.45
N TRP A 390 -0.47 4.16 -13.57
CA TRP A 390 0.21 5.31 -12.96
C TRP A 390 1.02 6.10 -14.00
N ARG A 391 1.59 5.44 -15.04
CA ARG A 391 2.25 6.15 -16.14
C ARG A 391 1.26 7.00 -16.94
N ALA A 392 0.06 6.47 -17.19
CA ALA A 392 -1.00 7.25 -17.85
C ALA A 392 -1.43 8.44 -17.00
N GLN A 393 -1.61 8.26 -15.68
CA GLN A 393 -1.90 9.36 -14.76
C GLN A 393 -0.82 10.46 -14.82
N LYS A 394 0.45 10.08 -14.82
CA LYS A 394 1.56 11.02 -14.92
C LYS A 394 1.55 11.79 -16.25
N LYS A 395 1.33 11.12 -17.38
CA LYS A 395 1.17 11.75 -18.69
C LYS A 395 0.01 12.75 -18.76
N LEU A 396 -1.05 12.48 -18.02
CA LEU A 396 -2.20 13.38 -17.90
C LEU A 396 -1.96 14.54 -16.92
N GLY A 397 -0.73 14.68 -16.39
CA GLY A 397 -0.32 15.78 -15.53
C GLY A 397 -0.68 15.62 -14.06
N ASN A 398 -1.09 14.42 -13.64
CA ASN A 398 -1.47 14.14 -12.27
C ASN A 398 -0.26 13.89 -11.37
N HIS A 399 -0.35 14.30 -10.10
CA HIS A 399 0.63 13.98 -9.09
C HIS A 399 0.44 12.54 -8.60
N VAL A 400 1.48 11.72 -8.72
CA VAL A 400 1.45 10.29 -8.37
C VAL A 400 2.52 9.98 -7.33
N ILE A 401 2.12 9.25 -6.29
CA ILE A 401 3.01 8.68 -5.29
C ILE A 401 2.88 7.16 -5.33
N LEU A 402 4.01 6.46 -5.38
CA LEU A 402 4.03 5.00 -5.32
C LEU A 402 4.34 4.53 -3.91
N TYR A 403 3.45 3.71 -3.36
CA TYR A 403 3.69 3.00 -2.11
C TYR A 403 4.63 1.83 -2.37
N THR A 404 5.85 1.96 -1.91
CA THR A 404 6.99 1.10 -2.23
C THR A 404 7.36 0.22 -1.04
N PRO A 405 6.96 -1.06 -1.03
CA PRO A 405 7.36 -1.97 0.02
C PRO A 405 8.79 -2.41 -0.15
N VAL A 406 9.52 -2.33 0.94
CA VAL A 406 10.94 -2.63 0.99
C VAL A 406 11.21 -3.69 2.05
N TYR A 407 12.06 -4.68 1.73
CA TYR A 407 12.44 -5.71 2.69
C TYR A 407 13.96 -5.85 2.84
N TRP A 408 14.39 -6.11 4.07
CA TRP A 408 15.79 -6.46 4.35
C TRP A 408 16.04 -7.96 4.13
N ARG A 409 17.08 -8.30 3.40
CA ARG A 409 17.41 -9.69 3.02
C ARG A 409 17.54 -10.67 4.22
N LYS A 410 17.77 -10.16 5.44
CA LYS A 410 17.85 -10.98 6.66
C LYS A 410 16.49 -11.59 7.07
N ASN A 411 15.36 -11.01 6.65
CA ASN A 411 13.98 -11.42 7.01
C ASN A 411 13.21 -12.01 5.82
N ARG A 412 13.73 -13.07 5.20
CA ARG A 412 13.10 -13.71 4.03
C ARG A 412 11.68 -14.24 4.29
N THR A 413 11.37 -14.63 5.52
CA THR A 413 10.07 -15.24 5.88
C THR A 413 8.94 -14.21 5.87
N SER A 414 9.21 -12.98 6.32
CA SER A 414 8.23 -11.88 6.31
C SER A 414 7.92 -11.38 4.90
N CYS A 415 8.92 -11.37 4.02
CA CYS A 415 8.76 -11.01 2.62
C CYS A 415 7.68 -11.87 1.95
N ASN A 416 7.75 -13.17 2.14
CA ASN A 416 6.86 -14.13 1.48
C ASN A 416 5.41 -14.04 2.00
N ARG A 417 5.19 -13.82 3.31
CA ARG A 417 3.85 -13.58 3.87
C ARG A 417 3.26 -12.27 3.35
N SER A 418 4.07 -11.24 3.23
CA SER A 418 3.64 -9.93 2.69
C SER A 418 3.31 -10.02 1.20
N ILE A 419 4.04 -10.85 0.45
CA ILE A 419 3.77 -11.15 -0.96
C ILE A 419 2.42 -11.85 -1.10
N SER A 420 2.17 -12.91 -0.34
CA SER A 420 0.92 -13.65 -0.36
C SER A 420 -0.27 -12.74 0.01
N LYS A 421 -0.17 -11.95 1.08
CA LYS A 421 -1.19 -10.94 1.44
C LYS A 421 -1.44 -9.95 0.31
N ARG A 422 -0.38 -9.47 -0.39
CA ARG A 422 -0.51 -8.53 -1.50
C ARG A 422 -1.13 -9.14 -2.74
N PHE A 423 -0.73 -10.34 -3.11
CA PHE A 423 -1.40 -11.06 -4.19
C PHE A 423 -2.89 -11.23 -3.90
N ARG A 424 -3.26 -11.61 -2.67
CA ARG A 424 -4.68 -11.68 -2.28
C ARG A 424 -5.38 -10.32 -2.41
N LYS A 425 -4.76 -9.22 -2.01
CA LYS A 425 -5.31 -7.86 -2.14
C LYS A 425 -5.43 -7.44 -3.61
N HIS A 426 -4.42 -7.73 -4.42
CA HIS A 426 -4.47 -7.45 -5.86
C HIS A 426 -5.64 -8.17 -6.52
N TYR A 427 -5.87 -9.44 -6.17
CA TYR A 427 -7.03 -10.19 -6.66
C TYR A 427 -8.37 -9.65 -6.16
N ALA A 428 -8.44 -9.13 -4.96
CA ALA A 428 -9.65 -8.48 -4.46
C ALA A 428 -9.93 -7.16 -5.19
N SER A 429 -8.89 -6.41 -5.59
CA SER A 429 -9.03 -5.13 -6.32
C SER A 429 -9.40 -5.31 -7.80
N ILE A 430 -9.06 -6.45 -8.43
CA ILE A 430 -9.43 -6.75 -9.84
C ILE A 430 -10.92 -7.13 -9.96
N ARG A 431 -11.56 -7.58 -8.88
CA ARG A 431 -13.02 -7.88 -8.85
C ARG A 431 -13.90 -6.62 -8.65
N GLY A 432 -13.30 -5.45 -8.57
CA GLY A 432 -13.99 -4.17 -8.41
C GLY A 432 -13.94 -3.33 -9.69
#